data_ea1560e4df9cc8142932472afe806fae
#
_entry.id   ea1560e4df9cc8142932472afe806fae
#
_cell.length_a   1.000
_cell.length_b   1.000
_cell.length_c   1.000
_cell.angle_alpha   90.00
_cell.angle_beta   90.00
_cell.angle_gamma   90.00
#
_symmetry.space_group_name_H-M   'P 1'
#
loop_
_entity.id
_entity.type
_entity.pdbx_description
1 polymer ?
#
loop_
_entity_poly.entity_id
_entity_poly.type
_entity_poly.pdbx_seq_one_letter_code
_entity_poly.pdbx_strand_id
1 'polypeptide(L)'
;MRKTRVFVAFLLVFSIFNEVSHASDTIPLQCMNKKTYFLRVSNVIKGCEKSEVSLGAGAIPRSLVRPTELDKQLMYRFKAAQAAAKKDSQIIYIVSGYRTLSRQKTLFANAVRKYGSVAEASKWVAPPLISHHPWGTAIDVNYPDEPVGAGWLEVNGYKFGLCRVFENEWWHFEPVIAPGWKCPALVPDATYSLN
;
A
#
# COMPACT_ATOMS: atom_id res chain seq x y z
N MET A 1 -78.76 23.68 -29.06
CA MET A 1 -77.35 24.27 -29.07
C MET A 1 -76.61 23.72 -27.87
N ARG A 2 -75.78 22.70 -28.05
CA ARG A 2 -74.93 22.06 -27.00
C ARG A 2 -73.59 22.75 -26.97
N LYS A 3 -73.22 23.42 -25.86
CA LYS A 3 -71.89 24.02 -25.67
C LYS A 3 -70.92 22.95 -25.14
N THR A 4 -69.99 22.50 -25.98
CA THR A 4 -68.90 21.63 -25.60
C THR A 4 -67.83 22.43 -24.85
N ARG A 5 -67.63 22.11 -23.57
CA ARG A 5 -66.50 22.65 -22.78
C ARG A 5 -65.27 21.83 -23.00
N VAL A 6 -64.24 22.39 -23.62
CA VAL A 6 -62.90 21.80 -23.76
C VAL A 6 -62.16 22.05 -22.47
N PHE A 7 -61.83 20.99 -21.75
CA PHE A 7 -60.90 21.04 -20.61
C PHE A 7 -59.48 20.93 -21.14
N VAL A 8 -58.73 22.01 -21.06
CA VAL A 8 -57.26 21.99 -21.28
C VAL A 8 -56.60 21.56 -19.99
N ALA A 9 -56.10 20.31 -19.99
CA ALA A 9 -55.30 19.82 -18.89
C ALA A 9 -53.87 20.37 -19.03
N PHE A 10 -53.48 21.22 -18.12
CA PHE A 10 -52.08 21.69 -17.97
C PHE A 10 -51.29 20.56 -17.30
N LEU A 11 -50.49 19.84 -18.09
CA LEU A 11 -49.47 18.90 -17.60
C LEU A 11 -48.30 19.71 -17.06
N LEU A 12 -48.26 19.86 -15.72
CA LEU A 12 -47.07 20.34 -15.03
C LEU A 12 -46.02 19.23 -15.11
N VAL A 13 -45.06 19.40 -16.02
CA VAL A 13 -43.83 18.58 -16.06
C VAL A 13 -42.96 19.04 -14.88
N PHE A 14 -43.01 18.32 -13.78
CA PHE A 14 -42.01 18.45 -12.72
C PHE A 14 -40.68 17.89 -13.24
N SER A 15 -39.82 18.79 -13.71
CA SER A 15 -38.41 18.45 -13.95
C SER A 15 -37.79 18.19 -12.60
N ILE A 16 -37.65 16.91 -12.26
CA ILE A 16 -36.81 16.47 -11.15
C ILE A 16 -35.38 16.71 -11.62
N PHE A 17 -34.82 17.88 -11.30
CA PHE A 17 -33.38 18.03 -11.31
C PHE A 17 -32.85 17.10 -10.23
N ASN A 18 -32.36 15.91 -10.65
CA ASN A 18 -31.41 15.16 -9.87
C ASN A 18 -30.18 16.03 -9.74
N GLU A 19 -30.07 16.77 -8.63
CA GLU A 19 -28.79 17.26 -8.17
C GLU A 19 -27.92 16.01 -7.92
N VAL A 20 -27.12 15.67 -8.91
CA VAL A 20 -25.96 14.81 -8.70
C VAL A 20 -25.08 15.60 -7.75
N SER A 21 -25.23 15.30 -6.46
CA SER A 21 -24.29 15.71 -5.44
C SER A 21 -22.92 15.23 -5.89
N HIS A 22 -22.15 16.12 -6.50
CA HIS A 22 -20.72 15.98 -6.61
C HIS A 22 -20.19 16.10 -5.18
N ALA A 23 -20.28 15.02 -4.41
CA ALA A 23 -19.41 14.83 -3.28
C ALA A 23 -18.00 14.96 -3.90
N SER A 24 -17.38 16.09 -3.68
CA SER A 24 -15.97 16.29 -3.95
C SER A 24 -15.28 15.23 -3.12
N ASP A 25 -14.95 14.11 -3.75
CA ASP A 25 -14.21 13.00 -3.18
C ASP A 25 -12.82 13.51 -2.84
N THR A 26 -12.74 14.24 -1.72
CA THR A 26 -11.47 14.66 -1.16
C THR A 26 -10.78 13.40 -0.68
N ILE A 27 -9.87 12.90 -1.51
CA ILE A 27 -9.05 11.74 -1.19
C ILE A 27 -8.45 11.95 0.20
N PRO A 28 -8.73 11.06 1.17
CA PRO A 28 -8.20 11.19 2.50
C PRO A 28 -6.68 11.09 2.47
N LEU A 29 -6.01 12.02 3.13
CA LEU A 29 -4.58 12.08 3.24
C LEU A 29 -4.17 11.83 4.68
N GLN A 30 -3.37 10.82 4.93
CA GLN A 30 -2.79 10.60 6.26
C GLN A 30 -1.51 11.41 6.41
N CYS A 31 -1.48 12.25 7.42
CA CYS A 31 -0.34 13.07 7.81
C CYS A 31 0.25 12.54 9.12
N MET A 32 1.55 12.29 9.14
CA MET A 32 2.27 11.79 10.30
C MET A 32 3.18 12.89 10.86
N ASN A 33 3.05 13.19 12.16
CA ASN A 33 3.96 14.09 12.84
C ASN A 33 5.38 13.49 12.90
N LYS A 34 6.40 14.24 12.49
CA LYS A 34 7.80 13.79 12.38
C LYS A 34 8.45 13.41 13.71
N LYS A 35 7.96 13.98 14.84
CA LYS A 35 8.53 13.74 16.18
C LYS A 35 7.76 12.68 16.97
N THR A 36 6.41 12.76 16.94
CA THR A 36 5.56 11.93 17.78
C THR A 36 5.04 10.70 17.04
N TYR A 37 5.17 10.66 15.71
CA TYR A 37 4.61 9.66 14.78
C TYR A 37 3.07 9.54 14.87
N PHE A 38 2.41 10.53 15.50
CA PHE A 38 0.96 10.58 15.56
C PHE A 38 0.37 10.84 14.17
N LEU A 39 -0.70 10.11 13.84
CA LEU A 39 -1.41 10.23 12.57
C LEU A 39 -2.61 11.16 12.70
N ARG A 40 -2.78 12.01 11.71
CA ARG A 40 -3.94 12.87 11.51
C ARG A 40 -4.47 12.68 10.09
N VAL A 41 -5.79 12.59 9.96
CA VAL A 41 -6.43 12.59 8.64
C VAL A 41 -6.61 14.02 8.17
N SER A 42 -6.20 14.29 6.95
CA SER A 42 -6.41 15.53 6.20
C SER A 42 -7.02 15.18 4.84
N ASN A 43 -6.94 16.09 3.89
CA ASN A 43 -7.24 15.83 2.48
C ASN A 43 -6.14 16.43 1.59
N VAL A 44 -6.13 16.05 0.31
CA VAL A 44 -5.09 16.48 -0.63
C VAL A 44 -5.05 17.99 -0.84
N ILE A 45 -6.17 18.70 -0.66
CA ILE A 45 -6.26 20.16 -0.81
C ILE A 45 -5.59 20.87 0.37
N LYS A 46 -5.89 20.45 1.61
CA LYS A 46 -5.30 21.03 2.82
C LYS A 46 -3.86 20.60 3.03
N GLY A 47 -3.53 19.37 2.60
CA GLY A 47 -2.20 18.79 2.79
C GLY A 47 -1.84 18.53 4.26
N CYS A 48 -0.56 18.32 4.49
CA CYS A 48 0.03 18.13 5.81
C CYS A 48 0.71 19.41 6.30
N GLU A 49 0.74 19.61 7.61
CA GLU A 49 1.44 20.74 8.23
C GLU A 49 2.96 20.62 8.12
N LYS A 50 3.71 21.73 8.36
CA LYS A 50 5.19 21.73 8.27
C LYS A 50 5.87 20.73 9.20
N SER A 51 5.25 20.44 10.35
CA SER A 51 5.71 19.43 11.32
C SER A 51 5.39 18.00 10.93
N GLU A 52 4.64 17.81 9.86
CA GLU A 52 4.14 16.52 9.40
C GLU A 52 4.78 16.10 8.07
N VAL A 53 4.58 14.84 7.73
CA VAL A 53 4.83 14.28 6.40
C VAL A 53 3.60 13.51 5.94
N SER A 54 3.33 13.55 4.64
CA SER A 54 2.27 12.76 4.03
C SER A 54 2.72 11.29 3.94
N LEU A 55 1.80 10.38 4.27
CA LEU A 55 1.96 8.95 3.97
C LEU A 55 1.55 8.61 2.52
N GLY A 56 1.19 9.64 1.72
CA GLY A 56 0.71 9.49 0.35
C GLY A 56 -0.77 9.13 0.26
N ALA A 57 -1.35 9.33 -0.90
CA ALA A 57 -2.76 9.08 -1.19
C ALA A 57 -2.97 7.84 -2.08
N GLY A 58 -1.96 7.03 -2.30
CA GLY A 58 -2.01 5.86 -3.17
C GLY A 58 -0.93 4.83 -2.85
N ALA A 59 -0.84 3.80 -3.67
CA ALA A 59 0.32 2.92 -3.71
C ALA A 59 1.60 3.72 -4.01
N ILE A 60 2.74 3.21 -3.58
CA ILE A 60 4.04 3.80 -3.95
C ILE A 60 4.52 3.08 -5.21
N PRO A 61 4.53 3.76 -6.38
CA PRO A 61 4.97 3.14 -7.62
C PRO A 61 6.48 2.95 -7.65
N ARG A 62 6.95 2.06 -8.50
CA ARG A 62 8.38 1.98 -8.81
C ARG A 62 8.85 3.30 -9.41
N SER A 63 10.00 3.76 -8.98
CA SER A 63 10.67 4.90 -9.61
C SER A 63 11.10 4.57 -11.05
N LEU A 64 11.10 5.57 -11.94
CA LEU A 64 11.68 5.41 -13.28
C LEU A 64 13.20 5.29 -13.24
N VAL A 65 13.82 5.81 -12.18
CA VAL A 65 15.26 5.71 -11.93
C VAL A 65 15.47 4.77 -10.76
N ARG A 66 16.47 3.88 -10.88
CA ARG A 66 16.79 2.92 -9.81
C ARG A 66 17.28 3.66 -8.58
N PRO A 67 16.66 3.45 -7.41
CA PRO A 67 17.05 4.15 -6.18
C PRO A 67 18.38 3.59 -5.63
N THR A 68 18.92 4.29 -4.67
CA THR A 68 20.10 3.87 -3.87
C THR A 68 19.74 3.55 -2.43
N GLU A 69 18.48 3.74 -2.03
CA GLU A 69 17.98 3.53 -0.68
C GLU A 69 16.50 3.11 -0.69
N LEU A 70 15.98 2.78 0.47
CA LEU A 70 14.54 2.51 0.66
C LEU A 70 13.72 3.78 0.38
N ASP A 71 12.56 3.62 -0.25
CA ASP A 71 11.65 4.73 -0.52
C ASP A 71 11.29 5.48 0.76
N LYS A 72 11.35 6.82 0.72
CA LYS A 72 11.13 7.66 1.90
C LYS A 72 9.69 7.58 2.42
N GLN A 73 8.70 7.46 1.54
CA GLN A 73 7.31 7.30 1.96
C GLN A 73 7.08 5.93 2.58
N LEU A 74 7.65 4.86 2.01
CA LEU A 74 7.61 3.53 2.61
C LEU A 74 8.21 3.56 4.03
N MET A 75 9.35 4.23 4.21
CA MET A 75 9.95 4.39 5.53
C MET A 75 9.04 5.16 6.51
N TYR A 76 8.36 6.21 6.06
CA TYR A 76 7.39 6.93 6.91
C TYR A 76 6.19 6.07 7.28
N ARG A 77 5.63 5.31 6.32
CA ARG A 77 4.55 4.34 6.57
C ARG A 77 4.96 3.31 7.61
N PHE A 78 6.16 2.77 7.47
CA PHE A 78 6.68 1.79 8.42
C PHE A 78 6.91 2.40 9.81
N LYS A 79 7.48 3.60 9.93
CA LYS A 79 7.65 4.29 11.22
C LYS A 79 6.32 4.56 11.92
N ALA A 80 5.28 4.94 11.18
CA ALA A 80 3.94 5.10 11.73
C ALA A 80 3.37 3.78 12.23
N ALA A 81 3.52 2.69 11.46
CA ALA A 81 3.13 1.35 11.87
C ALA A 81 3.91 0.89 13.13
N GLN A 82 5.22 1.12 13.17
CA GLN A 82 6.08 0.78 14.30
C GLN A 82 5.64 1.51 15.59
N ALA A 83 5.29 2.79 15.49
CA ALA A 83 4.79 3.55 16.63
C ALA A 83 3.42 3.04 17.11
N ALA A 84 2.56 2.59 16.22
CA ALA A 84 1.27 1.98 16.55
C ALA A 84 1.46 0.58 17.17
N ALA A 85 2.29 -0.27 16.58
CA ALA A 85 2.62 -1.60 17.11
C ALA A 85 3.14 -1.53 18.55
N LYS A 86 4.03 -0.56 18.84
CA LYS A 86 4.54 -0.33 20.18
C LYS A 86 3.44 -0.02 21.21
N LYS A 87 2.37 0.69 20.82
CA LYS A 87 1.22 0.94 21.72
C LYS A 87 0.46 -0.35 22.05
N ASP A 88 0.43 -1.30 21.11
CA ASP A 88 -0.17 -2.61 21.25
C ASP A 88 0.83 -3.63 21.84
N SER A 89 1.95 -3.16 22.42
CA SER A 89 3.02 -3.99 22.99
C SER A 89 3.65 -4.96 21.98
N GLN A 90 3.59 -4.62 20.69
CA GLN A 90 4.22 -5.37 19.60
C GLN A 90 5.50 -4.69 19.14
N ILE A 91 6.50 -5.51 18.78
CA ILE A 91 7.79 -5.04 18.26
C ILE A 91 7.86 -5.43 16.78
N ILE A 92 7.98 -4.43 15.92
CA ILE A 92 8.25 -4.64 14.49
C ILE A 92 9.53 -3.91 14.09
N TYR A 93 10.36 -4.56 13.27
CA TYR A 93 11.61 -3.99 12.75
C TYR A 93 11.91 -4.51 11.37
N ILE A 94 12.56 -3.67 10.55
CA ILE A 94 13.00 -4.05 9.21
C ILE A 94 14.29 -4.85 9.33
N VAL A 95 14.29 -6.07 8.79
CA VAL A 95 15.47 -6.92 8.67
C VAL A 95 16.15 -6.73 7.32
N SER A 96 15.35 -6.58 6.27
CA SER A 96 15.82 -6.31 4.92
C SER A 96 14.89 -5.31 4.24
N GLY A 97 15.46 -4.32 3.59
CA GLY A 97 14.73 -3.32 2.82
C GLY A 97 15.34 -3.18 1.43
N TYR A 98 15.92 -2.00 1.13
CA TYR A 98 16.62 -1.80 -0.12
C TYR A 98 17.80 -2.79 -0.27
N ARG A 99 17.92 -3.38 -1.45
CA ARG A 99 19.08 -4.19 -1.89
C ARG A 99 19.56 -3.68 -3.23
N THR A 100 20.88 -3.65 -3.44
CA THR A 100 21.40 -3.38 -4.79
C THR A 100 20.99 -4.51 -5.75
N LEU A 101 20.88 -4.17 -7.03
CA LEU A 101 20.60 -5.17 -8.06
C LEU A 101 21.66 -6.29 -8.06
N SER A 102 22.93 -5.94 -7.82
CA SER A 102 24.02 -6.92 -7.71
C SER A 102 23.78 -7.89 -6.56
N ARG A 103 23.38 -7.39 -5.38
CA ARG A 103 23.04 -8.26 -4.25
C ARG A 103 21.88 -9.19 -4.58
N GLN A 104 20.81 -8.66 -5.22
CA GLN A 104 19.67 -9.49 -5.61
C GLN A 104 20.07 -10.57 -6.62
N LYS A 105 20.95 -10.27 -7.59
CA LYS A 105 21.49 -11.27 -8.52
C LYS A 105 22.23 -12.39 -7.79
N THR A 106 23.04 -12.04 -6.80
CA THR A 106 23.77 -13.03 -5.98
C THR A 106 22.81 -13.92 -5.18
N LEU A 107 21.79 -13.32 -4.53
CA LEU A 107 20.78 -14.05 -3.78
C LEU A 107 20.01 -15.02 -4.69
N PHE A 108 19.60 -14.56 -5.86
CA PHE A 108 18.87 -15.39 -6.81
C PHE A 108 19.73 -16.53 -7.35
N ALA A 109 20.99 -16.28 -7.72
CA ALA A 109 21.92 -17.33 -8.15
C ALA A 109 22.16 -18.38 -7.06
N ASN A 110 22.23 -17.96 -5.79
CA ASN A 110 22.31 -18.88 -4.65
C ASN A 110 21.04 -19.73 -4.51
N ALA A 111 19.88 -19.10 -4.68
CA ALA A 111 18.60 -19.81 -4.66
C ALA A 111 18.51 -20.85 -5.79
N VAL A 112 18.93 -20.51 -7.02
CA VAL A 112 18.96 -21.45 -8.14
C VAL A 112 19.84 -22.66 -7.81
N ARG A 113 21.01 -22.45 -7.19
CA ARG A 113 21.86 -23.58 -6.74
C ARG A 113 21.21 -24.41 -5.64
N LYS A 114 20.50 -23.75 -4.71
CA LYS A 114 19.83 -24.42 -3.59
C LYS A 114 18.62 -25.25 -4.05
N TYR A 115 17.79 -24.68 -4.92
CA TYR A 115 16.51 -25.28 -5.33
C TYR A 115 16.59 -26.05 -6.67
N GLY A 116 17.73 -26.03 -7.34
CA GLY A 116 18.01 -26.85 -8.53
C GLY A 116 17.50 -26.26 -9.84
N SER A 117 16.62 -25.26 -9.84
CA SER A 117 16.12 -24.63 -11.06
C SER A 117 15.76 -23.17 -10.86
N VAL A 118 15.70 -22.41 -11.96
CA VAL A 118 15.20 -21.03 -11.97
C VAL A 118 13.73 -20.97 -11.51
N ALA A 119 12.90 -21.90 -11.98
CA ALA A 119 11.47 -21.94 -11.64
C ALA A 119 11.26 -22.16 -10.13
N GLU A 120 11.92 -23.14 -9.54
CA GLU A 120 11.80 -23.40 -8.09
C GLU A 120 12.42 -22.28 -7.26
N ALA A 121 13.56 -21.74 -7.67
CA ALA A 121 14.20 -20.62 -6.99
C ALA A 121 13.30 -19.37 -6.95
N SER A 122 12.57 -19.09 -8.05
CA SER A 122 11.71 -17.91 -8.18
C SER A 122 10.55 -17.90 -7.18
N LYS A 123 10.13 -19.05 -6.67
CA LYS A 123 9.09 -19.13 -5.63
C LYS A 123 9.55 -18.56 -4.29
N TRP A 124 10.87 -18.59 -4.00
CA TRP A 124 11.46 -18.20 -2.72
C TRP A 124 12.29 -16.93 -2.77
N VAL A 125 12.85 -16.65 -3.93
CA VAL A 125 13.67 -15.44 -4.16
C VAL A 125 13.30 -14.89 -5.52
N ALA A 126 12.64 -13.74 -5.53
CA ALA A 126 12.23 -13.09 -6.77
C ALA A 126 13.44 -12.81 -7.69
N PRO A 127 13.33 -13.07 -9.01
CA PRO A 127 14.36 -12.70 -9.98
C PRO A 127 14.75 -11.23 -9.90
N PRO A 128 16.01 -10.85 -10.22
CA PRO A 128 16.57 -9.54 -9.93
C PRO A 128 15.83 -8.34 -10.54
N LEU A 129 15.18 -8.52 -11.69
CA LEU A 129 14.44 -7.45 -12.35
C LEU A 129 12.99 -7.32 -11.86
N ILE A 130 12.51 -8.36 -11.15
CA ILE A 130 11.13 -8.47 -10.67
C ILE A 130 11.04 -8.07 -9.20
N SER A 131 12.01 -8.52 -8.40
CA SER A 131 12.07 -8.17 -6.98
C SER A 131 11.89 -6.67 -6.73
N HIS A 132 11.02 -6.33 -5.79
CA HIS A 132 10.76 -4.94 -5.40
C HIS A 132 11.82 -4.37 -4.45
N HIS A 133 12.65 -5.19 -3.82
CA HIS A 133 13.77 -4.72 -3.00
C HIS A 133 14.79 -3.83 -3.72
N PRO A 134 15.23 -4.15 -4.98
CA PRO A 134 16.08 -3.25 -5.74
C PRO A 134 15.40 -1.95 -6.20
N TRP A 135 14.11 -1.83 -6.01
CA TRP A 135 13.35 -0.61 -6.26
C TRP A 135 13.05 0.17 -4.98
N GLY A 136 13.50 -0.34 -3.82
CA GLY A 136 13.26 0.30 -2.53
C GLY A 136 11.81 0.28 -2.08
N THR A 137 10.96 -0.55 -2.68
CA THR A 137 9.52 -0.61 -2.42
C THR A 137 9.07 -1.91 -1.75
N ALA A 138 10.00 -2.64 -1.12
CA ALA A 138 9.71 -3.83 -0.32
C ALA A 138 10.52 -3.83 0.97
N ILE A 139 9.93 -4.39 2.03
CA ILE A 139 10.58 -4.63 3.32
C ILE A 139 10.30 -6.03 3.82
N ASP A 140 11.30 -6.66 4.43
CA ASP A 140 11.17 -7.89 5.20
C ASP A 140 11.19 -7.53 6.68
N VAL A 141 10.14 -7.93 7.40
CA VAL A 141 9.90 -7.54 8.80
C VAL A 141 10.03 -8.76 9.71
N ASN A 142 10.82 -8.63 10.78
CA ASN A 142 10.98 -9.61 11.86
C ASN A 142 11.48 -11.01 11.42
N TYR A 143 11.87 -11.22 10.17
CA TYR A 143 12.37 -12.50 9.66
C TYR A 143 13.84 -12.72 10.09
N PRO A 144 14.26 -13.92 10.45
CA PRO A 144 13.47 -15.17 10.57
C PRO A 144 12.88 -15.42 11.97
N ASP A 145 13.14 -14.55 12.94
CA ASP A 145 13.14 -14.93 14.37
C ASP A 145 11.80 -14.68 15.06
N GLU A 146 10.99 -13.70 14.59
CA GLU A 146 9.86 -13.23 15.37
C GLU A 146 8.62 -12.95 14.49
N PRO A 147 7.75 -13.97 14.25
CA PRO A 147 6.57 -13.83 13.40
C PRO A 147 5.42 -13.03 14.02
N VAL A 148 5.36 -12.86 15.34
CA VAL A 148 4.22 -12.22 16.03
C VAL A 148 4.07 -10.77 15.64
N GLY A 149 5.17 -10.02 15.61
CA GLY A 149 5.17 -8.62 15.17
C GLY A 149 4.81 -8.48 13.69
N ALA A 150 5.32 -9.35 12.81
CA ALA A 150 4.92 -9.37 11.41
C ALA A 150 3.43 -9.73 11.24
N GLY A 151 2.90 -10.65 12.04
CA GLY A 151 1.47 -10.97 12.09
C GLY A 151 0.62 -9.77 12.52
N TRP A 152 1.10 -8.97 13.50
CA TRP A 152 0.44 -7.70 13.82
C TRP A 152 0.41 -6.75 12.60
N LEU A 153 1.51 -6.65 11.87
CA LEU A 153 1.59 -5.81 10.68
C LEU A 153 0.70 -6.34 9.55
N GLU A 154 0.55 -7.65 9.38
CA GLU A 154 -0.38 -8.25 8.41
C GLU A 154 -1.83 -7.80 8.69
N VAL A 155 -2.24 -7.78 9.96
CA VAL A 155 -3.60 -7.37 10.37
C VAL A 155 -3.80 -5.85 10.30
N ASN A 156 -2.78 -5.06 10.66
CA ASN A 156 -2.91 -3.62 10.86
C ASN A 156 -2.23 -2.77 9.78
N GLY A 157 -1.38 -3.38 8.96
CA GLY A 157 -0.54 -2.68 7.97
C GLY A 157 -1.32 -1.86 6.95
N TYR A 158 -2.53 -2.30 6.59
CA TYR A 158 -3.41 -1.57 5.69
C TYR A 158 -3.68 -0.13 6.14
N LYS A 159 -3.74 0.12 7.46
CA LYS A 159 -3.93 1.47 8.03
C LYS A 159 -2.82 2.44 7.62
N PHE A 160 -1.64 1.89 7.31
CA PHE A 160 -0.45 2.62 6.89
C PHE A 160 -0.13 2.45 5.40
N GLY A 161 -0.99 1.70 4.66
CA GLY A 161 -0.77 1.39 3.26
C GLY A 161 0.31 0.34 3.02
N LEU A 162 0.55 -0.53 4.00
CA LEU A 162 1.49 -1.65 3.94
C LEU A 162 0.72 -2.96 3.91
N CYS A 163 0.99 -3.80 2.92
CA CYS A 163 0.34 -5.09 2.78
C CYS A 163 1.38 -6.20 2.65
N ARG A 164 1.14 -7.32 3.32
CA ARG A 164 1.73 -8.58 2.92
C ARG A 164 1.21 -8.92 1.52
N VAL A 165 2.04 -9.45 0.64
CA VAL A 165 1.67 -9.70 -0.77
C VAL A 165 1.78 -11.16 -1.17
N PHE A 166 2.62 -11.97 -0.50
CA PHE A 166 2.85 -13.39 -0.81
C PHE A 166 2.38 -14.32 0.31
N GLU A 167 1.76 -15.46 -0.07
CA GLU A 167 1.33 -16.48 0.90
C GLU A 167 2.51 -17.18 1.58
N ASN A 168 3.60 -17.41 0.86
CA ASN A 168 4.77 -18.12 1.34
C ASN A 168 5.78 -17.23 2.08
N GLU A 169 5.61 -15.89 2.08
CA GLU A 169 6.52 -14.94 2.73
C GLU A 169 5.76 -14.11 3.78
N TRP A 170 5.58 -14.63 5.00
CA TRP A 170 4.88 -13.94 6.09
C TRP A 170 5.56 -12.64 6.54
N TRP A 171 6.81 -12.46 6.18
CA TRP A 171 7.65 -11.31 6.51
C TRP A 171 7.65 -10.19 5.48
N HIS A 172 7.18 -10.44 4.24
CA HIS A 172 7.35 -9.52 3.12
C HIS A 172 6.17 -8.56 2.97
N PHE A 173 6.45 -7.26 3.04
CA PHE A 173 5.45 -6.20 2.96
C PHE A 173 5.79 -5.16 1.92
N GLU A 174 4.76 -4.65 1.24
CA GLU A 174 4.87 -3.66 0.18
C GLU A 174 3.82 -2.54 0.31
N PRO A 175 4.10 -1.31 -0.18
CA PRO A 175 3.22 -0.16 -0.12
C PRO A 175 2.22 -0.13 -1.29
N VAL A 176 1.45 -1.20 -1.48
CA VAL A 176 0.63 -1.45 -2.68
C VAL A 176 -0.74 -0.77 -2.67
N ILE A 177 -1.10 -0.08 -1.59
CA ILE A 177 -2.39 0.61 -1.43
C ILE A 177 -2.20 2.02 -0.85
N ALA A 178 -3.25 2.84 -0.94
CA ALA A 178 -3.35 4.03 -0.11
C ALA A 178 -3.53 3.64 1.38
N PRO A 179 -2.96 4.40 2.34
CA PRO A 179 -3.21 4.17 3.75
C PRO A 179 -4.71 4.16 4.09
N GLY A 180 -5.16 3.10 4.76
CA GLY A 180 -6.56 2.89 5.14
C GLY A 180 -7.39 2.10 4.12
N TRP A 181 -6.84 1.78 2.95
CA TRP A 181 -7.53 0.96 1.95
C TRP A 181 -7.34 -0.53 2.23
N LYS A 182 -8.19 -1.35 1.60
CA LYS A 182 -8.12 -2.81 1.75
C LYS A 182 -6.93 -3.38 0.96
N CYS A 183 -6.14 -4.22 1.61
CA CYS A 183 -5.09 -4.98 0.93
C CYS A 183 -5.68 -5.94 -0.11
N PRO A 184 -4.98 -6.15 -1.24
CA PRO A 184 -5.35 -7.18 -2.21
C PRO A 184 -5.26 -8.59 -1.57
N ALA A 185 -5.85 -9.57 -2.24
CA ALA A 185 -5.63 -10.96 -1.90
C ALA A 185 -4.14 -11.31 -2.05
N LEU A 186 -3.65 -12.20 -1.20
CA LEU A 186 -2.30 -12.74 -1.34
C LEU A 186 -2.18 -13.53 -2.63
N VAL A 187 -1.01 -13.49 -3.23
CA VAL A 187 -0.64 -14.41 -4.31
C VAL A 187 0.30 -15.48 -3.77
N PRO A 188 0.34 -16.69 -4.36
CA PRO A 188 1.09 -17.81 -3.79
C PRO A 188 2.56 -17.52 -3.51
N ASP A 189 3.25 -16.86 -4.43
CA ASP A 189 4.68 -16.53 -4.32
C ASP A 189 5.09 -15.43 -5.31
N ALA A 190 6.38 -15.06 -5.31
CA ALA A 190 6.92 -13.98 -6.12
C ALA A 190 6.85 -14.23 -7.65
N THR A 191 6.54 -15.42 -8.13
CA THR A 191 6.38 -15.69 -9.56
C THR A 191 5.16 -15.01 -10.16
N TYR A 192 4.14 -14.74 -9.36
CA TYR A 192 2.92 -14.02 -9.76
C TYR A 192 3.15 -12.52 -10.01
N SER A 193 4.28 -11.98 -9.58
CA SER A 193 4.69 -10.61 -9.93
C SER A 193 5.22 -10.49 -11.38
N LEU A 194 5.24 -11.59 -12.13
CA LEU A 194 5.70 -11.66 -13.51
C LEU A 194 4.60 -11.32 -14.53
N ASN A 195 3.33 -11.24 -14.10
CA ASN A 195 2.16 -11.08 -14.97
C ASN A 195 1.61 -9.66 -14.93
#